data_76303fe45e1eb9131f71b60f42bdfb04
#
_entry.id   76303fe45e1eb9131f71b60f42bdfb04
#
_cell.length_a   1.000
_cell.length_b   1.000
_cell.length_c   1.000
_cell.angle_alpha   90.00
_cell.angle_beta   90.00
_cell.angle_gamma   90.00
#
_symmetry.space_group_name_H-M   'P 1'
#
loop_
_entity.id
_entity.type
_entity.pdbx_description
1 polymer ?
#
loop_
_entity_poly.entity_id
_entity_poly.type
_entity_poly.pdbx_seq_one_letter_code
_entity_poly.pdbx_strand_id
1 'polypeptide(L)'
;MICDDVAYREDYVDYLIEYNGETETVLDIYKDTGCVNFIDERFAVLYRPKPDDYMESFSRLEYTLFPKLYGLMDTSSVEAVGAVNVQQENILGLTGKNIIIGIIDTGIDIQNPLFQNAVGQTRILAAWDQSVPGGEQTGEFPGYGTVYTGDEINEAIRNGTSVLQDENGHGTFLAGIAAGGKTDDFTGVAPEADFVIVKLKQAKQNLRGLYGVPEDVDAYQENDIMAGVAYLTRLAERYRR
;
A
#
# COMPACT_ATOMS: atom_id res chain seq x y z
N MET A 1 18.13 12.02 -11.95
CA MET A 1 17.50 12.73 -10.81
C MET A 1 16.87 11.66 -9.95
N ILE A 2 17.14 11.66 -8.66
CA ILE A 2 16.53 10.72 -7.70
C ILE A 2 15.10 11.18 -7.46
N CYS A 3 14.13 10.26 -7.53
CA CYS A 3 12.70 10.59 -7.42
C CYS A 3 12.16 10.63 -5.97
N ASP A 4 13.05 10.50 -4.96
CA ASP A 4 12.66 10.22 -3.56
C ASP A 4 11.65 11.22 -2.95
N ASP A 5 11.77 12.50 -3.29
CA ASP A 5 10.87 13.53 -2.73
C ASP A 5 9.70 13.90 -3.64
N VAL A 6 9.78 13.64 -4.95
CA VAL A 6 8.78 14.16 -5.90
C VAL A 6 7.42 13.47 -5.80
N ALA A 7 7.37 12.24 -5.27
CA ALA A 7 6.13 11.53 -5.00
C ALA A 7 5.20 12.26 -4.01
N TYR A 8 5.74 13.20 -3.23
CA TYR A 8 4.99 14.00 -2.23
C TYR A 8 4.81 15.46 -2.62
N ARG A 9 5.46 15.89 -3.70
CA ARG A 9 5.48 17.30 -4.10
C ARG A 9 4.23 17.68 -4.89
N GLU A 10 3.53 18.72 -4.45
CA GLU A 10 2.33 19.26 -5.10
C GLU A 10 2.63 20.08 -6.37
N ASP A 11 3.89 20.50 -6.55
CA ASP A 11 4.36 21.16 -7.76
C ASP A 11 4.82 20.18 -8.85
N TYR A 12 4.60 18.85 -8.63
CA TYR A 12 4.81 17.79 -9.61
C TYR A 12 3.51 17.05 -9.89
N VAL A 13 3.34 16.66 -11.15
CA VAL A 13 2.23 15.83 -11.63
C VAL A 13 2.74 14.41 -11.88
N ASP A 14 1.95 13.45 -11.47
CA ASP A 14 2.19 12.02 -11.69
C ASP A 14 1.51 11.59 -12.98
N TYR A 15 2.27 10.96 -13.86
CA TYR A 15 1.76 10.33 -15.07
C TYR A 15 2.04 8.83 -15.03
N LEU A 16 1.01 8.02 -15.20
CA LEU A 16 1.16 6.58 -15.33
C LEU A 16 1.53 6.26 -16.78
N ILE A 17 2.72 5.70 -16.99
CA ILE A 17 3.22 5.33 -18.31
C ILE A 17 3.35 3.82 -18.45
N GLU A 18 2.95 3.29 -19.60
CA GLU A 18 3.18 1.93 -20.02
C GLU A 18 4.42 1.86 -20.90
N TYR A 19 5.29 0.89 -20.66
CA TYR A 19 6.52 0.69 -21.43
C TYR A 19 6.78 -0.81 -21.67
N ASN A 20 7.79 -1.15 -22.43
CA ASN A 20 8.04 -2.53 -22.90
C ASN A 20 9.18 -3.25 -22.19
N GLY A 21 9.54 -2.83 -20.97
CA GLY A 21 10.64 -3.41 -20.19
C GLY A 21 12.02 -2.79 -20.46
N GLU A 22 12.17 -1.90 -21.45
CA GLU A 22 13.43 -1.21 -21.76
C GLU A 22 13.62 0.04 -20.88
N THR A 23 14.02 -0.16 -19.63
CA THR A 23 14.16 0.91 -18.63
C THR A 23 15.14 2.01 -19.03
N GLU A 24 16.28 1.65 -19.66
CA GLU A 24 17.29 2.62 -20.12
C GLU A 24 16.71 3.57 -21.16
N THR A 25 15.91 3.06 -22.09
CA THR A 25 15.23 3.88 -23.10
C THR A 25 14.26 4.87 -22.46
N VAL A 26 13.48 4.45 -21.48
CA VAL A 26 12.56 5.31 -20.74
C VAL A 26 13.32 6.41 -19.99
N LEU A 27 14.39 6.06 -19.28
CA LEU A 27 15.23 7.02 -18.57
C LEU A 27 15.86 8.04 -19.52
N ASP A 28 16.34 7.62 -20.71
CA ASP A 28 16.94 8.53 -21.68
C ASP A 28 15.89 9.50 -22.28
N ILE A 29 14.69 9.04 -22.55
CA ILE A 29 13.60 9.89 -23.06
C ILE A 29 13.22 11.00 -22.06
N TYR A 30 13.18 10.71 -20.77
CA TYR A 30 12.65 11.62 -19.76
C TYR A 30 13.70 12.33 -18.89
N LYS A 31 15.00 12.07 -19.09
CA LYS A 31 16.12 12.60 -18.28
C LYS A 31 16.10 14.11 -18.03
N ASP A 32 15.62 14.89 -19.03
CA ASP A 32 15.61 16.36 -18.98
C ASP A 32 14.24 16.94 -18.59
N THR A 33 13.21 16.11 -18.49
CA THR A 33 11.82 16.59 -18.35
C THR A 33 11.13 16.13 -17.08
N GLY A 34 11.72 15.19 -16.35
CA GLY A 34 11.13 14.65 -15.13
C GLY A 34 11.98 13.55 -14.53
N CYS A 35 11.44 12.83 -13.58
CA CYS A 35 12.05 11.60 -13.09
C CYS A 35 11.05 10.43 -13.15
N VAL A 36 11.55 9.20 -13.17
CA VAL A 36 10.75 7.99 -13.39
C VAL A 36 10.97 6.99 -12.27
N ASN A 37 9.88 6.50 -11.69
CA ASN A 37 9.85 5.34 -10.81
C ASN A 37 9.21 4.16 -11.53
N PHE A 38 9.94 3.06 -11.65
CA PHE A 38 9.43 1.84 -12.26
C PHE A 38 8.62 1.04 -11.25
N ILE A 39 7.36 0.71 -11.59
CA ILE A 39 6.50 -0.16 -10.79
C ILE A 39 6.86 -1.62 -11.05
N ASP A 40 6.85 -2.00 -12.32
CA ASP A 40 7.17 -3.35 -12.80
C ASP A 40 7.80 -3.29 -14.22
N GLU A 41 7.81 -4.39 -14.97
CA GLU A 41 8.35 -4.48 -16.34
C GLU A 41 7.47 -3.77 -17.38
N ARG A 42 6.26 -3.35 -17.02
CA ARG A 42 5.26 -2.77 -17.92
C ARG A 42 4.87 -1.35 -17.56
N PHE A 43 4.85 -1.01 -16.27
CA PHE A 43 4.35 0.27 -15.79
C PHE A 43 5.40 1.05 -15.01
N ALA A 44 5.41 2.36 -15.21
CA ALA A 44 6.21 3.30 -14.44
C ALA A 44 5.42 4.58 -14.16
N VAL A 45 5.84 5.32 -13.12
CA VAL A 45 5.32 6.66 -12.82
C VAL A 45 6.35 7.68 -13.28
N LEU A 46 5.96 8.57 -14.17
CA LEU A 46 6.71 9.74 -14.59
C LEU A 46 6.24 10.95 -13.78
N TYR A 47 7.15 11.54 -13.02
CA TYR A 47 6.92 12.78 -12.28
C TYR A 47 7.46 13.96 -13.08
N ARG A 48 6.62 14.94 -13.38
CA ARG A 48 7.00 16.15 -14.10
C ARG A 48 6.57 17.40 -13.34
N PRO A 49 7.35 18.49 -13.43
CA PRO A 49 6.90 19.78 -12.91
C PRO A 49 5.48 20.11 -13.42
N LYS A 50 4.63 20.56 -12.51
CA LYS A 50 3.25 20.93 -12.83
C LYS A 50 3.26 22.14 -13.77
N PRO A 51 2.64 22.06 -14.95
CA PRO A 51 2.53 23.20 -15.85
C PRO A 51 1.52 24.23 -15.32
N ASP A 52 1.72 25.51 -15.66
CA ASP A 52 0.82 26.59 -15.25
C ASP A 52 -0.62 26.40 -15.77
N ASP A 53 -0.76 25.76 -16.95
CA ASP A 53 -2.03 25.45 -17.60
C ASP A 53 -2.52 24.01 -17.33
N TYR A 54 -2.21 23.47 -16.14
CA TYR A 54 -2.46 22.06 -15.79
C TYR A 54 -3.88 21.58 -16.12
N MET A 55 -4.90 22.35 -15.76
CA MET A 55 -6.31 22.01 -16.03
C MET A 55 -6.64 22.01 -17.53
N GLU A 56 -5.99 22.87 -18.32
CA GLU A 56 -6.16 22.90 -19.76
C GLU A 56 -5.40 21.79 -20.45
N SER A 57 -4.20 21.45 -19.94
CA SER A 57 -3.37 20.35 -20.39
C SER A 57 -4.06 19.00 -20.22
N PHE A 58 -4.83 18.83 -19.14
CA PHE A 58 -5.62 17.62 -18.89
C PHE A 58 -6.62 17.31 -20.02
N SER A 59 -7.25 18.34 -20.57
CA SER A 59 -8.21 18.15 -21.67
C SER A 59 -7.57 17.73 -23.00
N ARG A 60 -6.24 17.87 -23.14
CA ARG A 60 -5.47 17.56 -24.35
C ARG A 60 -4.69 16.26 -24.29
N LEU A 61 -4.47 15.74 -23.07
CA LEU A 61 -3.76 14.47 -22.84
C LEU A 61 -4.76 13.31 -22.75
N GLU A 62 -4.28 12.11 -23.02
CA GLU A 62 -5.10 10.92 -22.85
C GLU A 62 -5.44 10.70 -21.37
N TYR A 63 -6.71 10.46 -21.08
CA TYR A 63 -7.23 10.21 -19.73
C TYR A 63 -6.50 9.06 -19.01
N THR A 64 -5.97 8.11 -19.74
CA THR A 64 -5.22 6.95 -19.23
C THR A 64 -3.86 7.31 -18.62
N LEU A 65 -3.29 8.48 -18.96
CA LEU A 65 -2.01 8.91 -18.43
C LEU A 65 -2.10 9.42 -16.99
N PHE A 66 -3.30 9.78 -16.53
CA PHE A 66 -3.49 10.28 -15.16
C PHE A 66 -3.92 9.15 -14.23
N PRO A 67 -3.23 8.96 -13.08
CA PRO A 67 -3.67 8.01 -12.06
C PRO A 67 -5.11 8.29 -11.62
N LYS A 68 -5.91 7.23 -11.48
CA LYS A 68 -7.27 7.35 -10.96
C LYS A 68 -7.22 7.49 -9.43
N LEU A 69 -8.31 7.99 -8.86
CA LEU A 69 -8.50 8.06 -7.42
C LEU A 69 -9.50 7.01 -6.96
N TYR A 70 -9.20 6.40 -5.84
CA TYR A 70 -10.05 5.39 -5.18
C TYR A 70 -10.31 5.84 -3.74
N GLY A 71 -11.53 5.60 -3.25
CA GLY A 71 -11.92 5.76 -1.87
C GLY A 71 -11.98 4.41 -1.16
N LEU A 72 -12.20 4.45 0.16
CA LEU A 72 -12.42 3.25 0.96
C LEU A 72 -13.78 2.63 0.62
N MET A 73 -13.87 1.30 0.65
CA MET A 73 -15.10 0.55 0.42
C MET A 73 -15.73 0.13 1.74
N ASP A 74 -17.06 0.14 1.82
CA ASP A 74 -17.80 -0.24 3.01
C ASP A 74 -17.86 -1.76 3.21
N THR A 75 -18.01 -2.18 4.48
CA THR A 75 -17.82 -3.54 5.03
C THR A 75 -19.02 -4.48 4.88
N SER A 76 -20.10 -4.08 4.23
CA SER A 76 -21.33 -4.87 4.09
C SER A 76 -21.20 -6.20 3.34
N SER A 77 -20.02 -6.51 2.78
CA SER A 77 -19.78 -7.71 1.97
C SER A 77 -19.33 -8.95 2.75
N VAL A 78 -18.90 -8.83 4.00
CA VAL A 78 -18.25 -9.93 4.76
C VAL A 78 -19.23 -10.95 5.30
N GLU A 79 -20.45 -10.53 5.64
CA GLU A 79 -21.51 -11.43 6.12
C GLU A 79 -22.00 -12.40 5.02
N ALA A 80 -21.86 -12.01 3.76
CA ALA A 80 -22.37 -12.78 2.62
C ALA A 80 -21.52 -14.03 2.26
N VAL A 81 -20.27 -14.14 2.76
CA VAL A 81 -19.31 -15.15 2.28
C VAL A 81 -19.32 -16.45 3.09
N GLY A 82 -20.02 -16.53 4.22
CA GLY A 82 -20.17 -17.77 5.00
C GLY A 82 -18.85 -18.31 5.61
N ALA A 83 -17.81 -17.50 5.74
CA ALA A 83 -16.49 -17.90 6.21
C ALA A 83 -16.49 -18.51 7.62
N VAL A 84 -17.41 -18.09 8.46
CA VAL A 84 -17.58 -18.60 9.84
C VAL A 84 -17.80 -20.11 9.90
N ASN A 85 -18.47 -20.69 8.90
CA ASN A 85 -18.77 -22.12 8.87
C ASN A 85 -17.55 -23.00 8.57
N VAL A 86 -16.56 -22.50 7.81
CA VAL A 86 -15.36 -23.27 7.41
C VAL A 86 -14.39 -23.45 8.58
N GLN A 87 -14.34 -22.50 9.50
CA GLN A 87 -13.49 -22.56 10.70
C GLN A 87 -14.01 -23.52 11.77
N GLN A 88 -15.31 -23.74 11.83
CA GLN A 88 -15.96 -24.58 12.84
C GLN A 88 -15.96 -26.06 12.46
N GLU A 89 -15.65 -26.41 11.25
CA GLU A 89 -15.52 -27.80 10.84
C GLU A 89 -14.21 -28.40 11.40
N ASN A 90 -14.32 -29.15 12.50
CA ASN A 90 -13.24 -29.86 13.18
C ASN A 90 -12.44 -30.85 12.31
N ILE A 91 -12.69 -30.94 11.01
CA ILE A 91 -12.12 -31.92 10.10
C ILE A 91 -10.90 -31.42 9.36
N LEU A 92 -10.79 -30.12 9.09
CA LEU A 92 -9.69 -29.58 8.26
C LEU A 92 -8.72 -28.65 9.01
N GLY A 93 -9.13 -28.01 10.13
CA GLY A 93 -8.28 -27.14 10.95
C GLY A 93 -7.59 -26.04 10.15
N LEU A 94 -8.26 -25.46 9.15
CA LEU A 94 -7.70 -24.45 8.27
C LEU A 94 -7.68 -23.10 8.97
N THR A 95 -6.50 -22.70 9.43
CA THR A 95 -6.27 -21.47 10.20
C THR A 95 -5.49 -20.41 9.43
N GLY A 96 -5.14 -20.68 8.18
CA GLY A 96 -4.27 -19.80 7.39
C GLY A 96 -2.78 -19.94 7.73
N LYS A 97 -2.37 -20.92 8.51
CA LYS A 97 -0.96 -21.15 8.85
C LYS A 97 -0.12 -21.31 7.59
N ASN A 98 1.02 -20.60 7.53
CA ASN A 98 1.92 -20.49 6.37
C ASN A 98 1.31 -19.79 5.14
N ILE A 99 0.20 -19.07 5.31
CA ILE A 99 -0.35 -18.18 4.30
C ILE A 99 0.06 -16.75 4.63
N ILE A 100 0.35 -15.95 3.62
CA ILE A 100 0.61 -14.52 3.72
C ILE A 100 -0.59 -13.78 3.14
N ILE A 101 -1.13 -12.85 3.91
CA ILE A 101 -2.19 -11.95 3.47
C ILE A 101 -1.58 -10.57 3.24
N GLY A 102 -1.66 -10.08 2.00
CA GLY A 102 -1.29 -8.73 1.64
C GLY A 102 -2.46 -7.78 1.84
N ILE A 103 -2.23 -6.66 2.53
CA ILE A 103 -3.23 -5.60 2.72
C ILE A 103 -2.66 -4.28 2.20
N ILE A 104 -3.43 -3.59 1.37
CA ILE A 104 -3.13 -2.26 0.85
C ILE A 104 -4.28 -1.35 1.31
N ASP A 105 -4.04 -0.55 2.35
CA ASP A 105 -5.10 0.22 3.00
C ASP A 105 -4.55 1.44 3.77
N THR A 106 -5.31 1.97 4.73
CA THR A 106 -5.02 3.17 5.53
C THR A 106 -3.91 2.99 6.56
N GLY A 107 -3.49 1.77 6.83
CA GLY A 107 -2.50 1.42 7.85
C GLY A 107 -2.94 0.24 8.69
N ILE A 108 -2.29 0.05 9.83
CA ILE A 108 -2.64 -0.99 10.81
C ILE A 108 -2.18 -0.58 12.20
N ASP A 109 -3.00 -0.83 13.20
CA ASP A 109 -2.60 -0.69 14.61
C ASP A 109 -1.72 -1.87 15.01
N ILE A 110 -0.40 -1.70 14.94
CA ILE A 110 0.58 -2.74 15.29
C ILE A 110 0.57 -3.12 16.77
N GLN A 111 0.04 -2.26 17.66
CA GLN A 111 -0.07 -2.54 19.09
C GLN A 111 -1.24 -3.49 19.41
N ASN A 112 -2.17 -3.64 18.47
CA ASN A 112 -3.33 -4.50 18.67
C ASN A 112 -2.91 -5.99 18.77
N PRO A 113 -3.21 -6.68 19.89
CA PRO A 113 -2.83 -8.07 20.10
C PRO A 113 -3.37 -9.05 19.04
N LEU A 114 -4.42 -8.69 18.32
CA LEU A 114 -4.95 -9.49 17.21
C LEU A 114 -3.94 -9.73 16.09
N PHE A 115 -2.91 -8.90 15.96
CA PHE A 115 -1.87 -9.03 14.94
C PHE A 115 -0.55 -9.59 15.49
N GLN A 116 -0.58 -10.08 16.72
CA GLN A 116 0.57 -10.69 17.37
C GLN A 116 0.37 -12.20 17.53
N ASN A 117 1.46 -12.93 17.64
CA ASN A 117 1.44 -14.36 17.95
C ASN A 117 1.37 -14.59 19.48
N ALA A 118 1.30 -15.85 19.90
CA ALA A 118 1.16 -16.22 21.30
C ALA A 118 2.33 -15.78 22.22
N VAL A 119 3.48 -15.36 21.64
CA VAL A 119 4.63 -14.84 22.41
C VAL A 119 4.76 -13.33 22.31
N GLY A 120 3.73 -12.64 21.77
CA GLY A 120 3.67 -11.19 21.67
C GLY A 120 4.54 -10.59 20.55
N GLN A 121 4.95 -11.39 19.58
CA GLN A 121 5.64 -10.90 18.38
C GLN A 121 4.64 -10.64 17.26
N THR A 122 4.94 -9.63 16.45
CA THR A 122 4.10 -9.33 15.29
C THR A 122 4.03 -10.48 14.29
N ARG A 123 2.86 -10.64 13.66
CA ARG A 123 2.66 -11.49 12.47
C ARG A 123 2.84 -10.71 11.15
N ILE A 124 3.25 -9.43 11.23
CA ILE A 124 3.57 -8.61 10.06
C ILE A 124 5.03 -8.89 9.69
N LEU A 125 5.25 -9.54 8.55
CA LEU A 125 6.58 -9.91 8.06
C LEU A 125 7.35 -8.71 7.53
N ALA A 126 6.65 -7.83 6.86
CA ALA A 126 7.16 -6.57 6.33
C ALA A 126 6.01 -5.58 6.09
N ALA A 127 6.33 -4.31 6.08
CA ALA A 127 5.37 -3.28 5.75
C ALA A 127 6.03 -2.12 5.00
N TRP A 128 5.25 -1.46 4.15
CA TRP A 128 5.63 -0.25 3.44
C TRP A 128 4.65 0.87 3.76
N ASP A 129 5.15 1.92 4.42
CA ASP A 129 4.39 3.15 4.67
C ASP A 129 4.70 4.17 3.57
N GLN A 130 3.76 4.35 2.66
CA GLN A 130 3.88 5.34 1.59
C GLN A 130 3.72 6.78 2.08
N SER A 131 3.19 7.00 3.28
CA SER A 131 2.94 8.33 3.82
C SER A 131 4.15 8.97 4.52
N VAL A 132 5.17 8.17 4.85
CA VAL A 132 6.38 8.62 5.55
C VAL A 132 7.55 8.69 4.59
N PRO A 133 8.00 9.90 4.17
CA PRO A 133 9.19 10.06 3.32
C PRO A 133 10.48 9.72 4.07
N GLY A 134 11.51 9.28 3.34
CA GLY A 134 12.89 9.26 3.85
C GLY A 134 13.38 7.98 4.51
N GLY A 135 12.77 6.82 4.27
CA GLY A 135 13.38 5.54 4.60
C GLY A 135 14.68 5.34 3.81
N GLU A 136 15.66 4.58 4.37
CA GLU A 136 16.86 4.21 3.62
C GLU A 136 16.47 3.45 2.35
N GLN A 137 16.50 4.17 1.24
CA GLN A 137 16.23 3.62 -0.07
C GLN A 137 17.54 3.05 -0.58
N THR A 138 17.67 1.73 -0.61
CA THR A 138 18.85 1.04 -1.16
C THR A 138 18.91 1.07 -2.68
N GLY A 139 18.18 2.00 -3.33
CA GLY A 139 18.05 2.05 -4.80
C GLY A 139 17.13 0.98 -5.39
N GLU A 140 16.56 0.15 -4.54
CA GLU A 140 15.58 -0.87 -4.89
C GLU A 140 14.14 -0.33 -4.73
N PHE A 141 13.21 -0.97 -5.43
CA PHE A 141 11.78 -0.71 -5.25
C PHE A 141 11.38 -0.82 -3.75
N PRO A 142 10.55 0.09 -3.19
CA PRO A 142 9.55 0.88 -3.93
C PRO A 142 9.95 2.30 -4.38
N GLY A 143 11.09 2.83 -4.05
CA GLY A 143 11.57 4.14 -4.53
C GLY A 143 11.01 5.37 -3.79
N TYR A 144 10.05 5.22 -2.87
CA TYR A 144 9.54 6.23 -1.94
C TYR A 144 8.90 5.57 -0.72
N GLY A 145 8.53 6.37 0.29
CA GLY A 145 7.99 5.83 1.53
C GLY A 145 9.05 5.20 2.43
N THR A 146 8.61 4.60 3.50
CA THR A 146 9.47 3.90 4.47
C THR A 146 9.08 2.43 4.55
N VAL A 147 10.05 1.54 4.42
CA VAL A 147 9.85 0.09 4.56
C VAL A 147 10.27 -0.33 5.96
N TYR A 148 9.45 -1.14 6.61
CA TYR A 148 9.68 -1.73 7.92
C TYR A 148 9.77 -3.24 7.81
N THR A 149 10.78 -3.82 8.45
CA THR A 149 10.89 -5.27 8.66
C THR A 149 10.08 -5.71 9.87
N GLY A 150 9.78 -7.01 9.98
CA GLY A 150 9.10 -7.56 11.16
C GLY A 150 9.88 -7.32 12.47
N ASP A 151 11.22 -7.27 12.42
CA ASP A 151 12.06 -6.98 13.59
C ASP A 151 11.93 -5.53 14.05
N GLU A 152 11.90 -4.56 13.14
CA GLU A 152 11.67 -3.14 13.43
C GLU A 152 10.26 -2.90 13.98
N ILE A 153 9.26 -3.62 13.44
CA ILE A 153 7.89 -3.57 13.96
C ILE A 153 7.83 -4.16 15.37
N ASN A 154 8.52 -5.27 15.64
CA ASN A 154 8.63 -5.84 16.99
C ASN A 154 9.33 -4.87 17.96
N GLU A 155 10.34 -4.14 17.50
CA GLU A 155 10.99 -3.11 18.30
C GLU A 155 10.03 -1.95 18.62
N ALA A 156 9.27 -1.49 17.62
CA ALA A 156 8.25 -0.45 17.81
C ALA A 156 7.18 -0.90 18.83
N ILE A 157 6.72 -2.14 18.76
CA ILE A 157 5.77 -2.71 19.73
C ILE A 157 6.35 -2.68 21.15
N ARG A 158 7.58 -3.16 21.35
CA ARG A 158 8.24 -3.17 22.68
C ARG A 158 8.44 -1.77 23.27
N ASN A 159 8.71 -0.79 22.39
CA ASN A 159 8.96 0.59 22.79
C ASN A 159 7.67 1.41 22.95
N GLY A 160 6.50 0.85 22.61
CA GLY A 160 5.22 1.56 22.59
C GLY A 160 5.19 2.70 21.56
N THR A 161 6.02 2.60 20.50
CA THR A 161 6.03 3.56 19.40
C THR A 161 5.08 3.12 18.29
N SER A 162 4.49 4.09 17.59
CA SER A 162 3.55 3.82 16.49
C SER A 162 4.26 4.00 15.15
N VAL A 163 4.28 2.96 14.34
CA VAL A 163 4.59 2.98 12.92
C VAL A 163 3.36 2.47 12.17
N LEU A 164 3.17 2.81 10.91
CA LEU A 164 2.01 2.40 10.11
C LEU A 164 0.65 2.87 10.67
N GLN A 165 0.66 3.94 11.45
CA GLN A 165 -0.50 4.42 12.18
C GLN A 165 -1.74 4.47 11.27
N ASP A 166 -2.82 3.82 11.72
CA ASP A 166 -4.10 3.79 11.02
C ASP A 166 -5.05 4.82 11.64
N GLU A 167 -5.04 6.03 11.11
CA GLU A 167 -5.83 7.16 11.59
C GLU A 167 -7.32 7.00 11.29
N ASN A 168 -7.64 6.26 10.24
CA ASN A 168 -9.02 6.00 9.81
C ASN A 168 -9.62 4.76 10.51
N GLY A 169 -8.78 3.75 10.80
CA GLY A 169 -9.20 2.48 11.39
C GLY A 169 -9.65 1.43 10.37
N HIS A 170 -9.78 1.78 9.10
CA HIS A 170 -10.31 0.87 8.07
C HIS A 170 -9.34 -0.29 7.78
N GLY A 171 -8.05 -0.02 7.60
CA GLY A 171 -7.04 -1.06 7.35
C GLY A 171 -6.90 -2.02 8.54
N THR A 172 -6.91 -1.50 9.76
CA THR A 172 -6.91 -2.30 11.00
C THR A 172 -8.13 -3.22 11.07
N PHE A 173 -9.30 -2.68 10.74
CA PHE A 173 -10.55 -3.44 10.74
C PHE A 173 -10.51 -4.56 9.68
N LEU A 174 -10.10 -4.27 8.45
CA LEU A 174 -9.98 -5.27 7.39
C LEU A 174 -8.96 -6.36 7.73
N ALA A 175 -7.79 -5.97 8.28
CA ALA A 175 -6.78 -6.92 8.75
C ALA A 175 -7.34 -7.84 9.85
N GLY A 176 -8.12 -7.28 10.78
CA GLY A 176 -8.80 -8.02 11.82
C GLY A 176 -9.73 -9.09 11.24
N ILE A 177 -10.61 -8.70 10.34
CA ILE A 177 -11.55 -9.63 9.67
C ILE A 177 -10.79 -10.71 8.90
N ALA A 178 -9.76 -10.32 8.13
CA ALA A 178 -9.02 -11.26 7.29
C ALA A 178 -8.25 -12.29 8.13
N ALA A 179 -7.51 -11.84 9.15
CA ALA A 179 -6.63 -12.72 9.91
C ALA A 179 -6.35 -12.27 11.35
N GLY A 180 -7.26 -11.57 12.00
CA GLY A 180 -7.16 -11.28 13.43
C GLY A 180 -7.05 -12.58 14.24
N GLY A 181 -6.13 -12.61 15.19
CA GLY A 181 -5.91 -13.75 16.08
C GLY A 181 -7.17 -14.07 16.90
N LYS A 182 -7.25 -15.30 17.40
CA LYS A 182 -8.41 -15.76 18.16
C LYS A 182 -8.42 -15.11 19.56
N THR A 183 -9.57 -14.50 19.91
CA THR A 183 -9.94 -14.10 21.27
C THR A 183 -11.20 -14.84 21.70
N ASP A 184 -11.70 -14.53 22.91
CA ASP A 184 -12.95 -15.15 23.42
C ASP A 184 -14.16 -14.76 22.55
N ASP A 185 -14.18 -13.53 22.02
CA ASP A 185 -15.33 -12.95 21.32
C ASP A 185 -15.11 -12.74 19.81
N PHE A 186 -13.88 -12.95 19.32
CA PHE A 186 -13.55 -12.66 17.93
C PHE A 186 -12.49 -13.63 17.36
N THR A 187 -12.65 -13.93 16.08
CA THR A 187 -11.64 -14.68 15.29
C THR A 187 -11.72 -14.23 13.82
N GLY A 188 -10.61 -13.81 13.23
CA GLY A 188 -10.52 -13.54 11.81
C GLY A 188 -10.66 -14.81 10.96
N VAL A 189 -10.81 -14.65 9.63
CA VAL A 189 -10.99 -15.77 8.69
C VAL A 189 -9.79 -16.72 8.68
N ALA A 190 -8.56 -16.18 8.77
CA ALA A 190 -7.32 -16.93 8.74
C ALA A 190 -6.40 -16.56 9.94
N PRO A 191 -6.78 -16.89 11.19
CA PRO A 191 -6.19 -16.32 12.40
C PRO A 191 -4.71 -16.65 12.63
N GLU A 192 -4.12 -17.59 11.90
CA GLU A 192 -2.69 -17.93 11.95
C GLU A 192 -1.92 -17.49 10.70
N ALA A 193 -2.55 -16.73 9.77
CA ALA A 193 -1.84 -16.15 8.63
C ALA A 193 -0.91 -15.02 9.05
N ASP A 194 0.18 -14.86 8.32
CA ASP A 194 1.09 -13.73 8.41
C ASP A 194 0.61 -12.59 7.50
N PHE A 195 1.12 -11.39 7.73
CA PHE A 195 0.75 -10.19 6.96
C PHE A 195 1.94 -9.58 6.22
N VAL A 196 1.66 -8.96 5.09
CA VAL A 196 2.45 -7.89 4.49
C VAL A 196 1.54 -6.69 4.29
N ILE A 197 1.92 -5.54 4.82
CA ILE A 197 1.07 -4.33 4.86
C ILE A 197 1.65 -3.25 3.95
N VAL A 198 0.79 -2.61 3.19
CA VAL A 198 1.07 -1.36 2.50
C VAL A 198 0.10 -0.31 3.03
N LYS A 199 0.64 0.69 3.73
CA LYS A 199 -0.12 1.88 4.09
C LYS A 199 -0.06 2.88 2.95
N LEU A 200 -1.21 3.21 2.39
CA LEU A 200 -1.35 4.18 1.31
C LEU A 200 -1.12 5.62 1.81
N LYS A 201 -0.51 6.44 0.99
CA LYS A 201 -0.51 7.89 1.18
C LYS A 201 -1.76 8.52 0.57
N GLN A 202 -2.19 9.65 1.11
CA GLN A 202 -3.27 10.43 0.51
C GLN A 202 -2.89 10.93 -0.89
N ALA A 203 -3.89 11.03 -1.76
CA ALA A 203 -3.73 11.58 -3.09
C ALA A 203 -3.28 13.04 -3.05
N LYS A 204 -2.41 13.42 -3.99
CA LYS A 204 -1.93 14.79 -4.14
C LYS A 204 -3.09 15.76 -4.44
N GLN A 205 -3.00 16.98 -3.90
CA GLN A 205 -4.04 18.00 -4.04
C GLN A 205 -4.29 18.39 -5.49
N ASN A 206 -3.24 18.41 -6.31
CA ASN A 206 -3.38 18.70 -7.74
C ASN A 206 -4.29 17.69 -8.45
N LEU A 207 -4.20 16.41 -8.11
CA LEU A 207 -5.02 15.34 -8.68
C LEU A 207 -6.44 15.35 -8.07
N ARG A 208 -6.55 15.59 -6.76
CA ARG A 208 -7.85 15.78 -6.09
C ARG A 208 -8.64 16.91 -6.73
N GLY A 209 -7.99 18.07 -6.97
CA GLY A 209 -8.60 19.21 -7.65
C GLY A 209 -9.05 18.87 -9.07
N LEU A 210 -8.28 18.08 -9.80
CA LEU A 210 -8.61 17.63 -11.14
C LEU A 210 -9.89 16.77 -11.18
N TYR A 211 -10.08 15.89 -10.21
CA TYR A 211 -11.25 15.02 -10.11
C TYR A 211 -12.40 15.61 -9.28
N GLY A 212 -12.22 16.82 -8.72
CA GLY A 212 -13.23 17.47 -7.89
C GLY A 212 -13.49 16.76 -6.56
N VAL A 213 -12.47 16.06 -6.00
CA VAL A 213 -12.58 15.37 -4.72
C VAL A 213 -12.37 16.35 -3.57
N PRO A 214 -13.33 16.50 -2.62
CA PRO A 214 -13.20 17.36 -1.45
C PRO A 214 -11.99 17.00 -0.58
N GLU A 215 -11.44 17.99 0.16
CA GLU A 215 -10.25 17.77 1.00
C GLU A 215 -10.50 16.85 2.20
N ASP A 216 -11.73 16.80 2.70
CA ASP A 216 -12.17 16.01 3.85
C ASP A 216 -12.55 14.55 3.51
N VAL A 217 -12.42 14.15 2.24
CA VAL A 217 -12.71 12.78 1.77
C VAL A 217 -11.42 12.04 1.53
N ASP A 218 -11.26 10.86 2.09
CA ASP A 218 -10.10 10.00 1.80
C ASP A 218 -10.07 9.60 0.33
N ALA A 219 -8.92 9.80 -0.31
CA ALA A 219 -8.70 9.42 -1.69
C ALA A 219 -7.26 8.99 -1.93
N TYR A 220 -7.08 7.95 -2.71
CA TYR A 220 -5.80 7.29 -2.98
C TYR A 220 -5.55 7.20 -4.48
N GLN A 221 -4.30 7.34 -4.89
CA GLN A 221 -3.93 7.34 -6.30
C GLN A 221 -3.74 5.91 -6.82
N GLU A 222 -4.17 5.68 -8.04
CA GLU A 222 -4.05 4.40 -8.74
C GLU A 222 -2.60 3.90 -8.79
N ASN A 223 -1.65 4.77 -9.11
CA ASN A 223 -0.23 4.43 -9.16
C ASN A 223 0.32 3.97 -7.81
N ASP A 224 -0.15 4.52 -6.68
CA ASP A 224 0.26 4.10 -5.34
C ASP A 224 -0.30 2.72 -5.00
N ILE A 225 -1.54 2.43 -5.40
CA ILE A 225 -2.16 1.10 -5.28
C ILE A 225 -1.42 0.08 -6.15
N MET A 226 -1.13 0.42 -7.42
CA MET A 226 -0.36 -0.46 -8.33
C MET A 226 1.03 -0.77 -7.78
N ALA A 227 1.72 0.23 -7.25
CA ALA A 227 3.01 0.05 -6.60
C ALA A 227 2.89 -0.84 -5.35
N GLY A 228 1.81 -0.70 -4.57
CA GLY A 228 1.47 -1.58 -3.46
C GLY A 228 1.33 -3.05 -3.90
N VAL A 229 0.59 -3.30 -4.98
CA VAL A 229 0.44 -4.66 -5.54
C VAL A 229 1.78 -5.24 -5.98
N ALA A 230 2.61 -4.44 -6.67
CA ALA A 230 3.94 -4.87 -7.10
C ALA A 230 4.85 -5.19 -5.89
N TYR A 231 4.78 -4.39 -4.82
CA TYR A 231 5.50 -4.65 -3.56
C TYR A 231 5.07 -5.97 -2.93
N LEU A 232 3.76 -6.21 -2.78
CA LEU A 232 3.23 -7.46 -2.23
C LEU A 232 3.67 -8.67 -3.06
N THR A 233 3.63 -8.57 -4.39
CA THR A 233 4.03 -9.65 -5.30
C THR A 233 5.50 -10.02 -5.12
N ARG A 234 6.40 -9.03 -5.05
CA ARG A 234 7.84 -9.26 -4.84
C ARG A 234 8.13 -9.91 -3.48
N LEU A 235 7.42 -9.48 -2.42
CA LEU A 235 7.57 -10.08 -1.10
C LEU A 235 6.98 -11.48 -1.02
N ALA A 236 5.86 -11.75 -1.69
CA ALA A 236 5.30 -13.10 -1.79
C ALA A 236 6.29 -14.07 -2.44
N GLU A 237 7.04 -13.63 -3.46
CA GLU A 237 8.10 -14.43 -4.08
C GLU A 237 9.28 -14.66 -3.12
N ARG A 238 9.68 -13.62 -2.39
CA ARG A 238 10.79 -13.70 -1.41
C ARG A 238 10.47 -14.60 -0.23
N TYR A 239 9.21 -14.58 0.25
CA TYR A 239 8.74 -15.36 1.38
C TYR A 239 8.12 -16.71 0.98
N ARG A 240 8.25 -17.13 -0.28
CA ARG A 240 7.78 -18.46 -0.71
C ARG A 240 8.26 -19.52 0.27
N ARG A 241 7.29 -20.13 0.95
CA ARG A 241 7.43 -21.28 1.84
C ARG A 241 6.81 -22.52 1.19
#